data_aecb059b8a9a0a9387e99e5392c18e89
#
_entry.id   aecb059b8a9a0a9387e99e5392c18e89
#
_cell.length_a   1.000
_cell.length_b   1.000
_cell.length_c   1.000
_cell.angle_alpha   90.00
_cell.angle_beta   90.00
_cell.angle_gamma   90.00
#
_symmetry.space_group_name_H-M   'P 1'
#
loop_
_entity.id
_entity.type
_entity.pdbx_description
1 polymer ?
#
loop_
_entity_poly.entity_id
_entity_poly.type
_entity_poly.pdbx_seq_one_letter_code
_entity_poly.pdbx_strand_id
1 'polypeptide(L)'
;MEFNYLEKVMKMYNFSVNEISDYLGINVGSFYHWKEAGKVPDSYDSQIQELMAFKEGVRDSGFSLEGKVDYVKVTFKTRDYIEVIEKVLCLKNKPFLEEEKGGSGYDTKYTFQHINLFISKKREDMGCMIELKGQACRQFEYYLEEEQKAGWRDFFIRCFEYEREIAEGDGKYMNIPRLDIALDEKYNEEGNFELGKLVELWDEGLIDSRLRLKQIEDNGEYGKAKTIYFGSRQSAYHFCFYQKDIEQAKKLGFDLDFIHSALQFKNRYEVRMCDEVALDFVKKSLNQKLDMAKMAVRVINSKIKVYEKVNGKKVLNKEWYSLLGEVDRIGFSTAPVEVGFFDKQYKWINENVSGVTTVLKTWENITGEHKLKKILFEGNISEKNWKKLEQARVDYEKNLQVDRY
;
A
#
# COMPACT_ATOMS: atom_id res chain seq x y z
N MET A 1 -11.30 3.18 37.23
CA MET A 1 -12.32 3.00 36.14
C MET A 1 -12.49 1.52 35.80
N GLU A 2 -13.58 1.15 35.10
CA GLU A 2 -13.78 -0.22 34.60
C GLU A 2 -12.75 -0.58 33.54
N PHE A 3 -12.24 -1.81 33.55
CA PHE A 3 -11.19 -2.25 32.61
C PHE A 3 -11.69 -2.25 31.14
N ASN A 4 -12.96 -2.52 30.91
CA ASN A 4 -13.57 -2.46 29.57
C ASN A 4 -13.46 -1.08 28.91
N TYR A 5 -13.37 0.00 29.71
CA TYR A 5 -13.13 1.34 29.19
C TYR A 5 -11.71 1.49 28.64
N LEU A 6 -10.70 0.92 29.32
CA LEU A 6 -9.34 0.87 28.79
C LEU A 6 -9.25 0.03 27.50
N GLU A 7 -9.96 -1.10 27.42
CA GLU A 7 -10.03 -1.88 26.18
C GLU A 7 -10.67 -1.09 25.02
N LYS A 8 -11.68 -0.26 25.33
CA LYS A 8 -12.29 0.61 24.33
C LYS A 8 -11.30 1.66 23.82
N VAL A 9 -10.51 2.27 24.70
CA VAL A 9 -9.45 3.22 24.33
C VAL A 9 -8.37 2.52 23.52
N MET A 10 -7.94 1.34 23.92
CA MET A 10 -6.96 0.55 23.16
C MET A 10 -7.45 0.24 21.75
N LYS A 11 -8.71 -0.18 21.59
CA LYS A 11 -9.30 -0.41 20.27
C LYS A 11 -9.34 0.87 19.44
N MET A 12 -9.68 1.98 20.07
CA MET A 12 -9.80 3.29 19.45
C MET A 12 -8.47 3.76 18.84
N TYR A 13 -7.36 3.58 19.57
CA TYR A 13 -6.00 3.95 19.14
C TYR A 13 -5.21 2.79 18.55
N ASN A 14 -5.80 1.61 18.53
CA ASN A 14 -5.13 0.43 18.06
C ASN A 14 -3.85 0.06 18.83
N PHE A 15 -3.84 0.31 20.11
CA PHE A 15 -2.74 -0.12 20.97
C PHE A 15 -2.72 -1.63 21.18
N SER A 16 -1.54 -2.22 21.05
CA SER A 16 -1.23 -3.53 21.64
C SER A 16 -1.08 -3.38 23.15
N VAL A 17 -1.07 -4.51 23.86
CA VAL A 17 -0.83 -4.52 25.30
C VAL A 17 0.51 -3.87 25.67
N ASN A 18 1.56 -4.12 24.87
CA ASN A 18 2.87 -3.51 25.12
C ASN A 18 2.80 -1.99 24.95
N GLU A 19 2.18 -1.51 23.90
CA GLU A 19 2.09 -0.06 23.60
C GLU A 19 1.28 0.71 24.66
N ILE A 20 0.15 0.17 25.11
CA ILE A 20 -0.61 0.83 26.19
C ILE A 20 0.13 0.75 27.53
N SER A 21 0.86 -0.35 27.79
CA SER A 21 1.67 -0.47 29.00
C SER A 21 2.81 0.54 29.00
N ASP A 22 3.50 0.72 27.88
CA ASP A 22 4.55 1.73 27.72
C ASP A 22 3.98 3.16 27.87
N TYR A 23 2.83 3.43 27.27
CA TYR A 23 2.14 4.72 27.39
C TYR A 23 1.78 5.07 28.84
N LEU A 24 1.24 4.09 29.57
CA LEU A 24 0.85 4.27 30.98
C LEU A 24 2.03 4.16 31.94
N GLY A 25 3.23 3.76 31.46
CA GLY A 25 4.41 3.55 32.28
C GLY A 25 4.29 2.36 33.25
N ILE A 26 3.60 1.29 32.84
CA ILE A 26 3.38 0.07 33.62
C ILE A 26 4.06 -1.13 32.95
N ASN A 27 4.29 -2.18 33.71
CA ASN A 27 4.69 -3.45 33.12
C ASN A 27 3.46 -4.23 32.58
N VAL A 28 3.68 -5.10 31.63
CA VAL A 28 2.63 -5.91 30.98
C VAL A 28 1.89 -6.81 31.99
N GLY A 29 2.57 -7.25 33.04
CA GLY A 29 1.95 -8.03 34.11
C GLY A 29 0.89 -7.25 34.89
N SER A 30 1.11 -5.94 35.11
CA SER A 30 0.12 -5.05 35.72
C SER A 30 -1.14 -4.93 34.88
N PHE A 31 -0.98 -4.84 33.54
CA PHE A 31 -2.11 -4.82 32.62
C PHE A 31 -2.99 -6.07 32.74
N TYR A 32 -2.39 -7.26 32.75
CA TYR A 32 -3.14 -8.51 32.89
C TYR A 32 -3.78 -8.65 34.29
N HIS A 33 -3.11 -8.18 35.33
CA HIS A 33 -3.71 -8.13 36.65
C HIS A 33 -4.95 -7.25 36.73
N TRP A 34 -4.92 -6.07 36.07
CA TRP A 34 -6.11 -5.19 35.95
C TRP A 34 -7.22 -5.85 35.14
N LYS A 35 -6.86 -6.59 34.11
CA LYS A 35 -7.83 -7.34 33.30
C LYS A 35 -8.57 -8.39 34.12
N GLU A 36 -7.84 -9.17 34.91
CA GLU A 36 -8.42 -10.16 35.81
C GLU A 36 -9.27 -9.51 36.91
N ALA A 37 -8.83 -8.39 37.46
CA ALA A 37 -9.56 -7.63 38.48
C ALA A 37 -10.79 -6.87 37.90
N GLY A 38 -10.90 -6.76 36.55
CA GLY A 38 -11.96 -5.99 35.90
C GLY A 38 -11.87 -4.48 36.12
N LYS A 39 -10.81 -3.98 36.72
CA LYS A 39 -10.67 -2.59 37.17
C LYS A 39 -9.27 -2.05 36.95
N VAL A 40 -9.17 -0.81 36.44
CA VAL A 40 -7.95 -0.01 36.36
C VAL A 40 -7.83 0.86 37.60
N PRO A 41 -6.63 1.00 38.24
CA PRO A 41 -6.44 1.91 39.34
C PRO A 41 -6.74 3.36 39.00
N ASP A 42 -7.35 4.08 39.92
CA ASP A 42 -7.83 5.47 39.70
C ASP A 42 -6.67 6.45 39.40
N SER A 43 -5.43 6.10 39.79
CA SER A 43 -4.24 6.91 39.45
C SER A 43 -3.96 7.04 37.95
N TYR A 44 -4.55 6.18 37.10
CA TYR A 44 -4.40 6.18 35.63
C TYR A 44 -5.63 6.77 34.92
N ASP A 45 -6.69 7.09 35.65
CA ASP A 45 -7.94 7.62 35.08
C ASP A 45 -7.70 8.89 34.26
N SER A 46 -6.90 9.82 34.77
CA SER A 46 -6.58 11.08 34.07
C SER A 46 -5.90 10.81 32.71
N GLN A 47 -4.86 9.95 32.67
CA GLN A 47 -4.15 9.64 31.44
C GLN A 47 -5.04 8.96 30.40
N ILE A 48 -5.93 8.08 30.85
CA ILE A 48 -6.85 7.34 29.97
C ILE A 48 -7.97 8.27 29.47
N GLN A 49 -8.46 9.18 30.32
CA GLN A 49 -9.44 10.21 29.92
C GLN A 49 -8.84 11.22 28.97
N GLU A 50 -7.57 11.61 29.11
CA GLU A 50 -6.86 12.47 28.17
C GLU A 50 -6.80 11.86 26.77
N LEU A 51 -6.57 10.55 26.64
CA LEU A 51 -6.63 9.88 25.33
C LEU A 51 -8.03 9.95 24.72
N MET A 52 -9.08 9.79 25.51
CA MET A 52 -10.45 9.90 25.03
C MET A 52 -10.79 11.33 24.58
N ALA A 53 -10.47 12.31 25.44
CA ALA A 53 -10.70 13.74 25.14
C ALA A 53 -9.88 14.18 23.92
N PHE A 54 -8.65 13.70 23.77
CA PHE A 54 -7.81 13.96 22.59
C PHE A 54 -8.49 13.53 21.30
N LYS A 55 -9.08 12.33 21.25
CA LYS A 55 -9.78 11.85 20.07
C LYS A 55 -11.07 12.62 19.77
N GLU A 56 -11.82 12.99 20.80
CA GLU A 56 -13.00 13.82 20.65
C GLU A 56 -12.64 15.21 20.10
N GLY A 57 -11.57 15.84 20.62
CA GLY A 57 -11.04 17.10 20.10
C GLY A 57 -10.48 17.03 18.68
N VAL A 58 -9.94 15.88 18.27
CA VAL A 58 -9.47 15.63 16.90
C VAL A 58 -10.62 15.60 15.89
N ARG A 59 -11.81 15.12 16.27
CA ARG A 59 -13.00 15.12 15.41
C ARG A 59 -13.45 16.52 15.00
N ASP A 60 -13.21 17.51 15.86
CA ASP A 60 -13.63 18.89 15.64
C ASP A 60 -12.51 19.80 15.09
N SER A 61 -11.32 19.27 14.85
CA SER A 61 -10.12 20.06 14.54
C SER A 61 -10.07 20.70 13.14
N GLY A 62 -11.11 20.54 12.32
CA GLY A 62 -11.24 21.24 11.03
C GLY A 62 -10.21 20.87 9.94
N PHE A 63 -9.30 19.93 10.20
CA PHE A 63 -8.40 19.41 9.17
C PHE A 63 -9.20 18.62 8.15
N SER A 64 -9.21 19.09 6.91
CA SER A 64 -9.95 18.50 5.82
C SER A 64 -8.98 17.73 4.92
N LEU A 65 -9.03 16.41 4.99
CA LEU A 65 -8.37 15.53 4.01
C LEU A 65 -9.37 15.11 2.94
N GLU A 66 -9.01 15.36 1.68
CA GLU A 66 -9.75 14.88 0.52
C GLU A 66 -9.03 13.67 -0.08
N GLY A 67 -9.72 12.52 -0.09
CA GLY A 67 -9.17 11.29 -0.64
C GLY A 67 -9.54 11.10 -2.10
N LYS A 68 -8.58 10.58 -2.91
CA LYS A 68 -8.81 10.25 -4.32
C LYS A 68 -7.94 9.09 -4.79
N VAL A 69 -8.42 8.34 -5.78
CA VAL A 69 -7.61 7.35 -6.48
C VAL A 69 -6.64 8.09 -7.39
N ASP A 70 -5.33 7.93 -7.18
CA ASP A 70 -4.31 8.64 -7.97
C ASP A 70 -3.62 7.75 -9.00
N TYR A 71 -3.65 6.44 -8.78
CA TYR A 71 -3.13 5.46 -9.72
C TYR A 71 -3.84 4.12 -9.54
N VAL A 72 -4.21 3.48 -10.64
CA VAL A 72 -4.68 2.10 -10.61
C VAL A 72 -4.21 1.32 -11.83
N LYS A 73 -3.73 0.11 -11.59
CA LYS A 73 -3.52 -0.93 -12.61
C LYS A 73 -4.41 -2.12 -12.30
N VAL A 74 -5.09 -2.62 -13.33
CA VAL A 74 -5.82 -3.89 -13.26
C VAL A 74 -5.42 -4.74 -14.46
N THR A 75 -5.11 -5.99 -14.22
CA THR A 75 -4.76 -6.96 -15.28
C THR A 75 -5.80 -8.07 -15.32
N PHE A 76 -6.16 -8.52 -16.52
CA PHE A 76 -7.07 -9.64 -16.76
C PHE A 76 -6.37 -10.68 -17.65
N LYS A 77 -6.59 -11.96 -17.38
CA LYS A 77 -6.10 -13.06 -18.21
C LYS A 77 -6.98 -13.26 -19.46
N THR A 78 -7.15 -12.19 -20.23
CA THR A 78 -7.84 -12.19 -21.52
C THR A 78 -7.10 -11.27 -22.48
N ARG A 79 -7.20 -11.53 -23.77
CA ARG A 79 -6.72 -10.62 -24.83
C ARG A 79 -7.84 -9.79 -25.45
N ASP A 80 -9.08 -10.07 -25.04
CA ASP A 80 -10.23 -9.29 -25.51
C ASP A 80 -10.31 -7.94 -24.80
N TYR A 81 -9.49 -7.02 -25.31
CA TYR A 81 -9.45 -5.65 -24.81
C TYR A 81 -10.77 -4.89 -25.11
N ILE A 82 -11.51 -5.30 -26.16
CA ILE A 82 -12.79 -4.68 -26.51
C ILE A 82 -13.81 -4.97 -25.42
N GLU A 83 -13.93 -6.22 -24.98
CA GLU A 83 -14.79 -6.55 -23.83
C GLU A 83 -14.38 -5.82 -22.55
N VAL A 84 -13.09 -5.67 -22.30
CA VAL A 84 -12.61 -4.90 -21.13
C VAL A 84 -13.04 -3.42 -21.23
N ILE A 85 -12.97 -2.81 -22.42
CA ILE A 85 -13.48 -1.44 -22.64
C ILE A 85 -14.99 -1.39 -22.43
N GLU A 86 -15.73 -2.36 -22.96
CA GLU A 86 -17.20 -2.37 -22.92
C GLU A 86 -17.76 -2.70 -21.55
N LYS A 87 -17.27 -3.77 -20.91
CA LYS A 87 -17.84 -4.32 -19.68
C LYS A 87 -17.21 -3.73 -18.39
N VAL A 88 -15.90 -3.47 -18.41
CA VAL A 88 -15.19 -3.01 -17.21
C VAL A 88 -15.13 -1.49 -17.16
N LEU A 89 -14.63 -0.84 -18.23
CA LEU A 89 -14.56 0.61 -18.29
C LEU A 89 -15.90 1.28 -18.63
N CYS A 90 -16.84 0.54 -19.27
CA CYS A 90 -18.10 1.06 -19.79
C CYS A 90 -17.91 2.25 -20.74
N LEU A 91 -16.90 2.18 -21.61
CA LEU A 91 -16.50 3.24 -22.56
C LEU A 91 -16.63 2.78 -24.03
N LYS A 92 -17.59 1.91 -24.35
CA LYS A 92 -17.83 1.33 -25.69
C LYS A 92 -17.82 2.35 -26.83
N ASN A 93 -18.40 3.53 -26.60
CA ASN A 93 -18.56 4.55 -27.63
C ASN A 93 -17.39 5.54 -27.72
N LYS A 94 -16.29 5.31 -26.97
CA LYS A 94 -15.13 6.17 -26.99
C LYS A 94 -14.06 5.63 -27.98
N PRO A 95 -13.40 6.52 -28.74
CA PRO A 95 -12.42 6.11 -29.76
C PRO A 95 -11.08 5.79 -29.12
N PHE A 96 -10.82 4.51 -28.82
CA PHE A 96 -9.51 4.04 -28.40
C PHE A 96 -8.61 3.87 -29.65
N LEU A 97 -7.50 4.59 -29.68
CA LEU A 97 -6.52 4.56 -30.76
C LEU A 97 -5.39 3.58 -30.44
N GLU A 98 -5.05 2.73 -31.40
CA GLU A 98 -3.93 1.81 -31.28
C GLU A 98 -2.60 2.54 -31.45
N GLU A 99 -1.65 2.30 -30.56
CA GLU A 99 -0.27 2.75 -30.62
C GLU A 99 0.68 1.54 -30.60
N GLU A 100 1.66 1.50 -31.51
CA GLU A 100 2.63 0.40 -31.62
C GLU A 100 3.62 0.34 -30.43
N LYS A 101 3.75 1.39 -29.66
CA LYS A 101 4.63 1.43 -28.49
C LYS A 101 3.85 1.07 -27.24
N GLY A 102 3.99 -0.16 -26.80
CA GLY A 102 3.49 -0.63 -25.51
C GLY A 102 4.27 -0.07 -24.31
N GLY A 103 4.05 -0.66 -23.16
CA GLY A 103 4.73 -0.33 -21.91
C GLY A 103 4.57 -1.46 -20.89
N SER A 104 5.37 -1.48 -19.84
CA SER A 104 5.29 -2.52 -18.80
C SER A 104 5.42 -3.96 -19.34
N GLY A 105 6.19 -4.16 -20.42
CA GLY A 105 6.38 -5.45 -21.07
C GLY A 105 5.36 -5.79 -22.18
N TYR A 106 4.32 -4.98 -22.35
CA TYR A 106 3.34 -5.10 -23.44
C TYR A 106 3.88 -4.46 -24.72
N ASP A 107 3.49 -4.98 -25.87
CA ASP A 107 3.94 -4.47 -27.17
C ASP A 107 2.92 -3.52 -27.84
N THR A 108 1.67 -3.55 -27.44
CA THR A 108 0.59 -2.73 -28.01
C THR A 108 -0.14 -1.97 -26.91
N LYS A 109 -0.49 -0.73 -27.19
CA LYS A 109 -1.26 0.14 -26.29
C LYS A 109 -2.47 0.70 -27.06
N TYR A 110 -3.63 0.70 -26.42
CA TYR A 110 -4.83 1.42 -26.84
C TYR A 110 -5.04 2.60 -25.93
N THR A 111 -5.16 3.79 -26.49
CA THR A 111 -5.25 5.04 -25.72
C THR A 111 -6.52 5.81 -26.08
N PHE A 112 -7.25 6.22 -25.05
CA PHE A 112 -8.29 7.23 -25.17
C PHE A 112 -7.97 8.40 -24.24
N GLN A 113 -7.46 9.49 -24.83
CA GLN A 113 -6.90 10.64 -24.10
C GLN A 113 -5.81 10.18 -23.09
N HIS A 114 -6.11 10.14 -21.79
CA HIS A 114 -5.18 9.71 -20.75
C HIS A 114 -5.36 8.24 -20.30
N ILE A 115 -6.48 7.61 -20.67
CA ILE A 115 -6.81 6.24 -20.31
C ILE A 115 -6.05 5.28 -21.22
N ASN A 116 -5.28 4.37 -20.66
CA ASN A 116 -4.46 3.41 -21.37
C ASN A 116 -4.89 1.97 -21.11
N LEU A 117 -4.95 1.20 -22.18
CA LEU A 117 -5.09 -0.24 -22.17
C LEU A 117 -3.89 -0.87 -22.87
N PHE A 118 -3.35 -1.94 -22.33
CA PHE A 118 -2.19 -2.64 -22.90
C PHE A 118 -2.53 -4.09 -23.17
N ILE A 119 -2.09 -4.60 -24.31
CA ILE A 119 -2.10 -6.02 -24.65
C ILE A 119 -0.76 -6.44 -25.21
N SER A 120 -0.45 -7.74 -25.18
CA SER A 120 0.66 -8.28 -25.94
C SER A 120 0.14 -9.13 -27.09
N LYS A 121 0.53 -8.77 -28.31
CA LYS A 121 0.29 -9.57 -29.52
C LYS A 121 1.23 -10.78 -29.59
N LYS A 122 2.40 -10.69 -28.93
CA LYS A 122 3.45 -11.70 -28.93
C LYS A 122 3.36 -12.70 -27.76
N ARG A 123 2.83 -12.26 -26.62
CA ARG A 123 2.79 -13.05 -25.38
C ARG A 123 1.34 -13.19 -24.91
N GLU A 124 0.76 -14.38 -25.11
CA GLU A 124 -0.62 -14.69 -24.76
C GLU A 124 -0.85 -14.71 -23.24
N ASP A 125 0.18 -15.09 -22.48
CA ASP A 125 0.17 -15.19 -21.02
C ASP A 125 -0.01 -13.84 -20.29
N MET A 126 0.29 -12.72 -20.97
CA MET A 126 0.24 -11.39 -20.35
C MET A 126 -1.17 -10.81 -20.19
N GLY A 127 -2.12 -11.28 -21.01
CA GLY A 127 -3.49 -10.77 -20.98
C GLY A 127 -3.63 -9.29 -21.33
N CYS A 128 -4.62 -8.63 -20.74
CA CYS A 128 -4.95 -7.22 -20.93
C CYS A 128 -4.73 -6.43 -19.63
N MET A 129 -4.15 -5.23 -19.71
CA MET A 129 -3.91 -4.36 -18.56
C MET A 129 -4.52 -2.97 -18.76
N ILE A 130 -5.36 -2.55 -17.83
CA ILE A 130 -5.81 -1.16 -17.68
C ILE A 130 -4.75 -0.41 -16.85
N GLU A 131 -4.36 0.79 -17.29
CA GLU A 131 -3.55 1.71 -16.49
C GLU A 131 -4.18 3.09 -16.49
N LEU A 132 -4.59 3.54 -15.32
CA LEU A 132 -5.07 4.90 -15.07
C LEU A 132 -4.08 5.58 -14.12
N LYS A 133 -3.47 6.69 -14.56
CA LYS A 133 -2.43 7.40 -13.82
C LYS A 133 -2.74 8.88 -13.74
N GLY A 134 -2.86 9.43 -12.54
CA GLY A 134 -3.07 10.86 -12.31
C GLY A 134 -4.24 11.42 -13.13
N GLN A 135 -3.93 12.08 -14.24
CA GLN A 135 -4.95 12.67 -15.14
C GLN A 135 -5.93 11.63 -15.70
N ALA A 136 -5.48 10.41 -15.94
CA ALA A 136 -6.37 9.33 -16.37
C ALA A 136 -7.40 8.96 -15.29
N CYS A 137 -7.00 8.99 -14.00
CA CYS A 137 -7.94 8.78 -12.91
C CYS A 137 -8.99 9.91 -12.88
N ARG A 138 -8.57 11.17 -13.02
CA ARG A 138 -9.50 12.33 -13.07
C ARG A 138 -10.46 12.25 -14.24
N GLN A 139 -9.93 11.90 -15.43
CA GLN A 139 -10.74 11.70 -16.61
C GLN A 139 -11.74 10.56 -16.44
N PHE A 140 -11.30 9.43 -15.87
CA PHE A 140 -12.17 8.28 -15.67
C PHE A 140 -13.25 8.54 -14.61
N GLU A 141 -12.92 9.27 -13.53
CA GLU A 141 -13.89 9.75 -12.53
C GLU A 141 -15.00 10.59 -13.18
N TYR A 142 -14.64 11.51 -14.09
CA TYR A 142 -15.63 12.27 -14.83
C TYR A 142 -16.61 11.36 -15.59
N TYR A 143 -16.12 10.31 -16.27
CA TYR A 143 -17.00 9.36 -16.97
C TYR A 143 -17.82 8.52 -16.02
N LEU A 144 -17.24 8.10 -14.89
CA LEU A 144 -17.97 7.36 -13.86
C LEU A 144 -19.14 8.19 -13.33
N GLU A 145 -18.89 9.42 -12.93
CA GLU A 145 -19.88 10.28 -12.28
C GLU A 145 -20.91 10.83 -13.26
N GLU A 146 -20.46 11.43 -14.37
CA GLU A 146 -21.33 12.16 -15.27
C GLU A 146 -22.05 11.27 -16.28
N GLU A 147 -21.37 10.30 -16.87
CA GLU A 147 -21.96 9.45 -17.91
C GLU A 147 -22.55 8.15 -17.36
N GLN A 148 -21.92 7.54 -16.35
CA GLN A 148 -22.31 6.23 -15.84
C GLN A 148 -23.11 6.30 -14.54
N LYS A 149 -23.17 7.46 -13.86
CA LYS A 149 -23.77 7.63 -12.53
C LYS A 149 -23.26 6.60 -11.51
N ALA A 150 -21.96 6.37 -11.54
CA ALA A 150 -21.22 5.35 -10.80
C ALA A 150 -19.99 5.97 -10.12
N GLY A 151 -19.24 5.16 -9.37
CA GLY A 151 -18.01 5.56 -8.73
C GLY A 151 -16.92 4.47 -8.81
N TRP A 152 -15.79 4.69 -8.15
CA TRP A 152 -14.69 3.71 -8.09
C TRP A 152 -15.12 2.36 -7.55
N ARG A 153 -16.09 2.35 -6.62
CA ARG A 153 -16.66 1.12 -6.09
C ARG A 153 -17.29 0.27 -7.19
N ASP A 154 -18.08 0.88 -8.06
CA ASP A 154 -18.77 0.19 -9.16
C ASP A 154 -17.77 -0.31 -10.20
N PHE A 155 -16.74 0.48 -10.49
CA PHE A 155 -15.63 0.02 -11.34
C PHE A 155 -14.97 -1.24 -10.80
N PHE A 156 -14.63 -1.29 -9.51
CA PHE A 156 -14.02 -2.49 -8.93
C PHE A 156 -15.00 -3.67 -8.86
N ILE A 157 -16.29 -3.44 -8.64
CA ILE A 157 -17.30 -4.50 -8.73
C ILE A 157 -17.29 -5.10 -10.13
N ARG A 158 -17.33 -4.29 -11.19
CA ARG A 158 -17.26 -4.75 -12.59
C ARG A 158 -15.98 -5.52 -12.88
N CYS A 159 -14.84 -5.13 -12.30
CA CYS A 159 -13.61 -5.90 -12.43
C CYS A 159 -13.76 -7.34 -11.88
N PHE A 160 -14.38 -7.52 -10.71
CA PHE A 160 -14.60 -8.84 -10.13
C PHE A 160 -15.72 -9.62 -10.85
N GLU A 161 -16.71 -8.95 -11.40
CA GLU A 161 -17.76 -9.58 -12.23
C GLU A 161 -17.14 -10.10 -13.53
N TYR A 162 -16.34 -9.30 -14.19
CA TYR A 162 -15.65 -9.70 -15.41
C TYR A 162 -14.63 -10.82 -15.16
N GLU A 163 -13.89 -10.79 -14.02
CA GLU A 163 -13.05 -11.92 -13.63
C GLU A 163 -13.82 -13.24 -13.61
N ARG A 164 -15.02 -13.23 -13.03
CA ARG A 164 -15.89 -14.44 -12.95
C ARG A 164 -16.38 -14.91 -14.32
N GLU A 165 -16.63 -13.97 -15.25
CA GLU A 165 -17.05 -14.31 -16.62
C GLU A 165 -15.93 -15.01 -17.42
N ILE A 166 -14.68 -14.57 -17.27
CA ILE A 166 -13.53 -15.11 -18.01
C ILE A 166 -12.83 -16.27 -17.31
N ALA A 167 -13.28 -16.65 -16.11
CA ALA A 167 -12.65 -17.71 -15.33
C ALA A 167 -12.93 -19.10 -15.92
N GLU A 168 -11.85 -19.81 -16.29
CA GLU A 168 -11.88 -21.19 -16.77
C GLU A 168 -11.28 -22.14 -15.70
N GLY A 169 -11.99 -22.29 -14.56
CA GLY A 169 -11.52 -23.11 -13.42
C GLY A 169 -11.07 -22.30 -12.21
N ASP A 170 -10.31 -22.93 -11.29
CA ASP A 170 -9.96 -22.37 -9.98
C ASP A 170 -8.83 -21.33 -10.01
N GLY A 171 -8.39 -20.90 -11.19
CA GLY A 171 -7.28 -19.94 -11.34
C GLY A 171 -7.67 -18.50 -10.98
N LYS A 172 -6.67 -17.67 -10.72
CA LYS A 172 -6.81 -16.22 -10.59
C LYS A 172 -6.75 -15.59 -11.98
N TYR A 173 -7.81 -14.92 -12.40
CA TYR A 173 -7.95 -14.33 -13.73
C TYR A 173 -7.85 -12.80 -13.75
N MET A 174 -7.82 -12.16 -12.57
CA MET A 174 -7.63 -10.73 -12.41
C MET A 174 -6.62 -10.44 -11.31
N ASN A 175 -5.81 -9.39 -11.47
CA ASN A 175 -4.95 -8.84 -10.43
C ASN A 175 -5.01 -7.32 -10.42
N ILE A 176 -4.64 -6.72 -9.28
CA ILE A 176 -4.43 -5.28 -9.13
C ILE A 176 -2.94 -5.04 -8.82
N PRO A 177 -2.06 -4.96 -9.85
CA PRO A 177 -0.63 -4.80 -9.65
C PRO A 177 -0.25 -3.53 -8.89
N ARG A 178 -1.10 -2.49 -8.95
CA ARG A 178 -0.87 -1.24 -8.22
C ARG A 178 -2.16 -0.46 -8.01
N LEU A 179 -2.31 0.07 -6.80
CA LEU A 179 -3.33 1.04 -6.41
C LEU A 179 -2.68 2.11 -5.53
N ASP A 180 -2.78 3.37 -5.93
CA ASP A 180 -2.34 4.51 -5.12
C ASP A 180 -3.57 5.32 -4.71
N ILE A 181 -3.70 5.55 -3.40
CA ILE A 181 -4.69 6.47 -2.83
C ILE A 181 -3.95 7.71 -2.34
N ALA A 182 -4.36 8.86 -2.83
CA ALA A 182 -3.86 10.15 -2.37
C ALA A 182 -4.83 10.79 -1.40
N LEU A 183 -4.31 11.36 -0.32
CA LEU A 183 -5.02 12.16 0.65
C LEU A 183 -4.46 13.58 0.56
N ASP A 184 -5.25 14.52 0.06
CA ASP A 184 -4.86 15.92 -0.08
C ASP A 184 -5.28 16.69 1.18
N GLU A 185 -4.31 17.26 1.88
CA GLU A 185 -4.53 18.22 2.96
C GLU A 185 -4.80 19.59 2.35
N LYS A 186 -5.92 20.20 2.73
CA LYS A 186 -6.25 21.55 2.29
C LYS A 186 -5.44 22.57 3.07
N TYR A 187 -5.07 23.65 2.39
CA TYR A 187 -4.44 24.80 3.03
C TYR A 187 -5.35 25.40 4.12
N ASN A 188 -4.77 25.70 5.27
CA ASN A 188 -5.44 26.34 6.39
C ASN A 188 -4.55 27.46 6.94
N GLU A 189 -5.09 28.68 7.02
CA GLU A 189 -4.37 29.85 7.56
C GLU A 189 -3.98 29.68 9.03
N GLU A 190 -4.74 28.91 9.81
CA GLU A 190 -4.46 28.63 11.23
C GLU A 190 -3.30 27.63 11.41
N GLY A 191 -2.87 26.98 10.35
CA GLY A 191 -1.74 26.06 10.30
C GLY A 191 -2.06 24.72 9.64
N ASN A 192 -1.00 24.12 9.11
CA ASN A 192 -1.01 22.80 8.48
C ASN A 192 0.12 21.96 9.08
N PHE A 193 0.08 20.65 8.84
CA PHE A 193 1.15 19.78 9.31
C PHE A 193 2.46 20.05 8.57
N GLU A 194 3.51 20.35 9.33
CA GLU A 194 4.86 20.55 8.80
C GLU A 194 5.56 19.22 8.53
N LEU A 195 5.67 18.83 7.24
CA LEU A 195 6.27 17.54 6.86
C LEU A 195 7.68 17.33 7.38
N GLY A 196 8.45 18.41 7.56
CA GLY A 196 9.79 18.35 8.13
C GLY A 196 9.84 17.75 9.54
N LYS A 197 8.80 17.95 10.33
CA LYS A 197 8.69 17.38 11.68
C LYS A 197 8.80 15.85 11.69
N LEU A 198 8.34 15.17 10.62
CA LEU A 198 8.46 13.70 10.55
C LEU A 198 9.92 13.24 10.54
N VAL A 199 10.83 14.02 9.94
CA VAL A 199 12.25 13.67 9.92
C VAL A 199 12.87 13.90 11.30
N GLU A 200 12.56 15.03 11.92
CA GLU A 200 13.02 15.34 13.27
C GLU A 200 12.56 14.29 14.28
N LEU A 201 11.27 13.94 14.24
CA LEU A 201 10.69 12.90 15.10
C LEU A 201 11.27 11.50 14.82
N TRP A 202 11.63 11.21 13.57
CA TRP A 202 12.32 9.97 13.23
C TRP A 202 13.72 9.91 13.85
N ASP A 203 14.50 10.98 13.71
CA ASP A 203 15.85 11.07 14.26
C ASP A 203 15.85 11.00 15.80
N GLU A 204 14.79 11.50 16.43
CA GLU A 204 14.57 11.40 17.88
C GLU A 204 14.04 10.04 18.35
N GLY A 205 13.77 9.09 17.43
CA GLY A 205 13.19 7.79 17.76
C GLY A 205 11.72 7.86 18.19
N LEU A 206 11.00 8.90 17.76
CA LEU A 206 9.59 9.14 18.07
C LEU A 206 8.65 8.66 16.96
N ILE A 207 9.15 8.01 15.93
CA ILE A 207 8.33 7.31 14.94
C ILE A 207 8.55 5.81 15.08
N ASP A 208 7.48 5.05 15.32
CA ASP A 208 7.48 3.60 15.29
C ASP A 208 6.98 3.13 13.92
N SER A 209 7.89 2.60 13.12
CA SER A 209 7.62 2.01 11.81
C SER A 209 8.67 0.98 11.45
N ARG A 210 8.24 -0.14 10.86
CA ARG A 210 9.16 -1.14 10.27
C ARG A 210 9.68 -0.73 8.90
N LEU A 211 9.18 0.37 8.35
CA LEU A 211 9.57 0.90 7.04
C LEU A 211 10.72 1.89 7.22
N ARG A 212 11.65 1.87 6.27
CA ARG A 212 12.74 2.87 6.26
C ARG A 212 12.21 4.21 5.81
N LEU A 213 12.60 5.26 6.53
CA LEU A 213 12.34 6.63 6.11
C LEU A 213 13.45 7.12 5.16
N LYS A 214 13.06 7.85 4.12
CA LYS A 214 13.96 8.58 3.22
C LYS A 214 13.36 9.95 2.94
N GLN A 215 14.14 11.00 3.17
CA GLN A 215 13.76 12.37 2.77
C GLN A 215 14.48 12.77 1.48
N ILE A 216 13.79 13.55 0.66
CA ILE A 216 14.36 14.28 -0.47
C ILE A 216 13.94 15.75 -0.31
N GLU A 217 14.92 16.65 -0.34
CA GLU A 217 14.67 18.09 -0.42
C GLU A 217 14.97 18.57 -1.84
N ASP A 218 14.09 19.37 -2.38
CA ASP A 218 14.29 20.07 -3.63
C ASP A 218 14.39 21.57 -3.35
N ASN A 219 15.57 22.15 -3.61
CA ASN A 219 15.81 23.58 -3.46
C ASN A 219 15.38 24.27 -4.75
N GLY A 220 14.19 24.84 -4.76
CA GLY A 220 13.64 25.56 -5.91
C GLY A 220 13.30 27.01 -5.56
N GLU A 221 12.72 27.70 -6.51
CA GLU A 221 12.25 29.10 -6.41
C GLU A 221 11.31 29.34 -5.21
N TYR A 222 10.52 28.32 -4.84
CA TYR A 222 9.56 28.36 -3.72
C TYR A 222 10.17 27.86 -2.39
N GLY A 223 11.50 27.84 -2.27
CA GLY A 223 12.19 27.36 -1.09
C GLY A 223 12.48 25.86 -1.10
N LYS A 224 12.67 25.28 0.08
CA LYS A 224 12.99 23.86 0.24
C LYS A 224 11.70 23.01 0.24
N ALA A 225 11.33 22.46 -0.92
CA ALA A 225 10.25 21.48 -0.99
C ALA A 225 10.70 20.15 -0.38
N LYS A 226 9.88 19.59 0.51
CA LYS A 226 10.17 18.32 1.17
C LYS A 226 9.30 17.20 0.61
N THR A 227 9.94 16.06 0.32
CA THR A 227 9.25 14.81 0.01
C THR A 227 9.80 13.72 0.93
N ILE A 228 8.92 13.04 1.63
CA ILE A 228 9.25 12.01 2.62
C ILE A 228 8.69 10.68 2.15
N TYR A 229 9.54 9.66 2.15
CA TYR A 229 9.14 8.30 1.78
C TYR A 229 9.27 7.36 2.97
N PHE A 230 8.27 6.50 3.16
CA PHE A 230 8.39 5.31 4.01
C PHE A 230 8.28 4.06 3.15
N GLY A 231 9.27 3.17 3.29
CA GLY A 231 9.37 1.96 2.48
C GLY A 231 10.11 2.18 1.16
N SER A 232 10.31 1.10 0.42
CA SER A 232 10.91 1.12 -0.91
C SER A 232 9.84 1.03 -2.00
N ARG A 233 10.17 1.46 -3.21
CA ARG A 233 9.26 1.33 -4.38
C ARG A 233 8.91 -0.11 -4.74
N GLN A 234 9.70 -1.09 -4.28
CA GLN A 234 9.51 -2.51 -4.49
C GLN A 234 8.72 -3.18 -3.35
N SER A 235 8.43 -2.44 -2.27
CA SER A 235 7.66 -2.95 -1.14
C SER A 235 6.18 -3.04 -1.48
N ALA A 236 5.46 -3.96 -0.83
CA ALA A 236 4.02 -4.07 -0.93
C ALA A 236 3.29 -2.78 -0.52
N TYR A 237 3.89 -2.01 0.39
CA TYR A 237 3.50 -0.65 0.77
C TYR A 237 4.65 0.32 0.53
N HIS A 238 4.32 1.47 -0.05
CA HIS A 238 5.23 2.59 -0.17
C HIS A 238 4.44 3.88 0.04
N PHE A 239 4.88 4.70 0.97
CA PHE A 239 4.25 5.97 1.28
C PHE A 239 5.10 7.11 0.74
N CYS A 240 4.43 8.11 0.17
CA CYS A 240 5.07 9.31 -0.37
C CYS A 240 4.30 10.54 0.12
N PHE A 241 4.90 11.30 1.02
CA PHE A 241 4.31 12.52 1.59
C PHE A 241 5.06 13.73 1.08
N TYR A 242 4.37 14.70 0.51
CA TYR A 242 5.03 15.87 -0.09
C TYR A 242 4.16 17.11 -0.07
N GLN A 243 4.83 18.25 -0.21
CA GLN A 243 4.20 19.56 -0.30
C GLN A 243 3.55 19.73 -1.68
N LYS A 244 2.24 19.53 -1.72
CA LYS A 244 1.44 19.57 -2.95
C LYS A 244 1.30 20.98 -3.49
N ASP A 245 1.27 21.98 -2.62
CA ASP A 245 1.24 23.39 -2.99
C ASP A 245 2.46 23.77 -3.85
N ILE A 246 3.66 23.41 -3.41
CA ILE A 246 4.90 23.70 -4.15
C ILE A 246 4.95 22.92 -5.48
N GLU A 247 4.53 21.65 -5.47
CA GLU A 247 4.45 20.83 -6.70
C GLU A 247 3.53 21.49 -7.74
N GLN A 248 2.35 21.98 -7.31
CA GLN A 248 1.40 22.65 -8.21
C GLN A 248 1.89 24.03 -8.65
N ALA A 249 2.50 24.81 -7.76
CA ALA A 249 3.09 26.10 -8.10
C ALA A 249 4.13 25.95 -9.23
N LYS A 250 5.05 25.00 -9.10
CA LYS A 250 6.05 24.67 -10.13
C LYS A 250 5.40 24.22 -11.45
N LYS A 251 4.41 23.36 -11.38
CA LYS A 251 3.76 22.76 -12.54
C LYS A 251 2.92 23.76 -13.34
N LEU A 252 2.21 24.65 -12.64
CA LEU A 252 1.27 25.60 -13.25
C LEU A 252 1.90 26.97 -13.50
N GLY A 253 3.04 27.29 -12.88
CA GLY A 253 3.71 28.59 -12.97
C GLY A 253 3.00 29.70 -12.19
N PHE A 254 2.21 29.33 -11.16
CA PHE A 254 1.56 30.28 -10.26
C PHE A 254 2.30 30.38 -8.92
N ASP A 255 2.11 31.51 -8.23
CA ASP A 255 2.61 31.69 -6.87
C ASP A 255 1.85 30.85 -5.85
N LEU A 256 2.38 30.76 -4.63
CA LEU A 256 1.76 29.98 -3.57
C LEU A 256 0.46 30.58 -3.08
N ASP A 257 0.32 31.90 -3.10
CA ASP A 257 -0.90 32.58 -2.65
C ASP A 257 -2.07 32.21 -3.56
N PHE A 258 -1.84 32.14 -4.87
CA PHE A 258 -2.85 31.64 -5.80
C PHE A 258 -3.17 30.15 -5.55
N ILE A 259 -2.18 29.31 -5.34
CA ILE A 259 -2.39 27.88 -5.05
C ILE A 259 -3.20 27.71 -3.75
N HIS A 260 -2.90 28.47 -2.73
CA HIS A 260 -3.60 28.40 -1.44
C HIS A 260 -5.03 28.93 -1.54
N SER A 261 -5.25 30.07 -2.19
CA SER A 261 -6.58 30.68 -2.29
C SER A 261 -7.51 29.99 -3.27
N ALA A 262 -7.01 29.61 -4.47
CA ALA A 262 -7.83 29.07 -5.55
C ALA A 262 -7.91 27.55 -5.55
N LEU A 263 -6.80 26.84 -5.26
CA LEU A 263 -6.73 25.38 -5.31
C LEU A 263 -6.73 24.73 -3.92
N GLN A 264 -6.46 25.50 -2.89
CA GLN A 264 -6.46 25.07 -1.49
C GLN A 264 -5.58 23.85 -1.19
N PHE A 265 -4.50 23.64 -1.95
CA PHE A 265 -3.56 22.55 -1.67
C PHE A 265 -2.53 22.97 -0.63
N LYS A 266 -2.16 22.02 0.25
CA LYS A 266 -1.00 22.13 1.14
C LYS A 266 -0.10 20.92 1.01
N ASN A 267 -0.47 19.79 1.60
CA ASN A 267 0.31 18.56 1.53
C ASN A 267 -0.48 17.45 0.83
N ARG A 268 0.23 16.44 0.35
CA ARG A 268 -0.35 15.18 -0.12
C ARG A 268 0.32 14.00 0.56
N TYR A 269 -0.51 13.05 0.98
CA TYR A 269 -0.11 11.79 1.60
C TYR A 269 -0.55 10.65 0.70
N GLU A 270 0.38 10.08 -0.06
CA GLU A 270 0.09 8.96 -0.97
C GLU A 270 0.40 7.62 -0.31
N VAL A 271 -0.56 6.71 -0.44
CA VAL A 271 -0.43 5.30 -0.06
C VAL A 271 -0.42 4.48 -1.33
N ARG A 272 0.75 3.97 -1.69
CA ARG A 272 0.90 3.01 -2.78
C ARG A 272 0.85 1.60 -2.24
N MET A 273 0.01 0.78 -2.85
CA MET A 273 -0.19 -0.63 -2.57
C MET A 273 0.04 -1.44 -3.84
N CYS A 274 0.71 -2.59 -3.71
CA CYS A 274 1.02 -3.45 -4.86
C CYS A 274 0.45 -4.86 -4.68
N ASP A 275 0.08 -5.47 -5.80
CA ASP A 275 -0.31 -6.87 -5.95
C ASP A 275 -1.36 -7.33 -4.91
N GLU A 276 -1.07 -8.37 -4.12
CA GLU A 276 -2.04 -8.94 -3.18
C GLU A 276 -2.56 -7.93 -2.15
N VAL A 277 -1.73 -6.95 -1.77
CA VAL A 277 -2.12 -5.90 -0.82
C VAL A 277 -3.15 -4.95 -1.45
N ALA A 278 -2.93 -4.56 -2.71
CA ALA A 278 -3.88 -3.73 -3.44
C ALA A 278 -5.21 -4.45 -3.65
N LEU A 279 -5.15 -5.73 -4.03
CA LEU A 279 -6.33 -6.59 -4.22
C LEU A 279 -7.11 -6.77 -2.91
N ASP A 280 -6.42 -7.05 -1.79
CA ASP A 280 -7.04 -7.20 -0.47
C ASP A 280 -7.67 -5.89 0.03
N PHE A 281 -7.00 -4.76 -0.20
CA PHE A 281 -7.54 -3.43 0.09
C PHE A 281 -8.89 -3.21 -0.62
N VAL A 282 -8.95 -3.48 -1.93
CA VAL A 282 -10.17 -3.32 -2.72
C VAL A 282 -11.26 -4.29 -2.22
N LYS A 283 -10.95 -5.57 -2.04
CA LYS A 283 -11.90 -6.57 -1.51
C LYS A 283 -12.50 -6.12 -0.17
N LYS A 284 -11.66 -5.63 0.76
CA LYS A 284 -12.13 -5.14 2.06
C LYS A 284 -13.00 -3.88 1.94
N SER A 285 -12.63 -2.93 1.07
CA SER A 285 -13.45 -1.76 0.79
C SER A 285 -14.85 -2.16 0.29
N LEU A 286 -14.92 -3.10 -0.64
CA LEU A 286 -16.18 -3.59 -1.20
C LEU A 286 -17.03 -4.32 -0.15
N ASN A 287 -16.44 -5.26 0.59
CA ASN A 287 -17.15 -6.10 1.56
C ASN A 287 -17.66 -5.31 2.76
N GLN A 288 -16.86 -4.38 3.27
CA GLN A 288 -17.21 -3.57 4.44
C GLN A 288 -17.94 -2.27 4.09
N LYS A 289 -18.14 -1.99 2.80
CA LYS A 289 -18.72 -0.72 2.29
C LYS A 289 -18.00 0.51 2.86
N LEU A 290 -16.69 0.41 3.04
CA LEU A 290 -15.88 1.49 3.58
C LEU A 290 -15.37 2.41 2.48
N ASP A 291 -15.29 3.68 2.82
CA ASP A 291 -14.63 4.69 2.00
C ASP A 291 -13.13 4.43 1.88
N MET A 292 -12.59 4.49 0.64
CA MET A 292 -11.18 4.18 0.37
C MET A 292 -10.22 5.18 1.01
N ALA A 293 -10.62 6.46 1.16
CA ALA A 293 -9.79 7.46 1.82
C ALA A 293 -9.65 7.15 3.31
N LYS A 294 -10.75 6.81 3.98
CA LYS A 294 -10.73 6.39 5.39
C LYS A 294 -9.88 5.13 5.58
N MET A 295 -9.98 4.18 4.65
CA MET A 295 -9.12 3.00 4.68
C MET A 295 -7.64 3.33 4.49
N ALA A 296 -7.30 4.26 3.59
CA ALA A 296 -5.92 4.70 3.38
C ALA A 296 -5.34 5.35 4.63
N VAL A 297 -6.10 6.20 5.34
CA VAL A 297 -5.72 6.75 6.65
C VAL A 297 -5.40 5.62 7.65
N ARG A 298 -6.26 4.61 7.73
CA ARG A 298 -6.04 3.47 8.61
C ARG A 298 -4.78 2.68 8.24
N VAL A 299 -4.50 2.53 6.94
CA VAL A 299 -3.25 1.91 6.46
C VAL A 299 -2.03 2.71 6.92
N ILE A 300 -2.03 4.04 6.75
CA ILE A 300 -0.94 4.90 7.23
C ILE A 300 -0.72 4.68 8.72
N ASN A 301 -1.76 4.87 9.53
CA ASN A 301 -1.68 4.76 10.98
C ASN A 301 -1.32 3.35 11.50
N SER A 302 -1.62 2.31 10.72
CA SER A 302 -1.20 0.94 11.04
C SER A 302 0.28 0.65 10.79
N LYS A 303 0.93 1.45 9.93
CA LYS A 303 2.32 1.27 9.51
C LYS A 303 3.27 2.31 10.08
N ILE A 304 2.75 3.49 10.42
CA ILE A 304 3.54 4.65 10.87
C ILE A 304 2.83 5.20 12.11
N LYS A 305 3.45 5.04 13.28
CA LYS A 305 2.99 5.62 14.53
C LYS A 305 3.91 6.78 14.90
N VAL A 306 3.32 7.93 15.14
CA VAL A 306 4.04 9.16 15.42
C VAL A 306 3.78 9.60 16.86
N TYR A 307 4.85 9.88 17.58
CA TYR A 307 4.83 10.26 18.99
C TYR A 307 5.51 11.63 19.19
N GLU A 308 5.29 12.20 20.36
CA GLU A 308 5.99 13.37 20.88
C GLU A 308 6.40 13.14 22.33
N LYS A 309 7.31 13.95 22.85
CA LYS A 309 7.72 13.92 24.26
C LYS A 309 7.02 15.05 25.03
N VAL A 310 6.20 14.67 26.02
CA VAL A 310 5.58 15.60 26.94
C VAL A 310 6.06 15.26 28.34
N ASN A 311 6.73 16.18 29.02
CA ASN A 311 7.32 15.95 30.35
C ASN A 311 8.21 14.69 30.45
N GLY A 312 8.99 14.42 29.39
CA GLY A 312 9.87 13.24 29.29
C GLY A 312 9.18 11.92 28.94
N LYS A 313 7.87 11.90 28.84
CA LYS A 313 7.07 10.71 28.43
C LYS A 313 6.75 10.76 26.93
N LYS A 314 6.79 9.59 26.31
CA LYS A 314 6.39 9.37 24.90
C LYS A 314 4.88 9.29 24.84
N VAL A 315 4.22 10.24 24.17
CA VAL A 315 2.79 10.31 23.95
C VAL A 315 2.48 10.39 22.45
N LEU A 316 1.25 10.12 22.02
CA LEU A 316 0.87 10.27 20.62
C LEU A 316 0.99 11.73 20.17
N ASN A 317 1.57 11.94 18.98
CA ASN A 317 1.73 13.29 18.43
C ASN A 317 0.38 13.90 18.08
N LYS A 318 0.02 14.98 18.76
CA LYS A 318 -1.30 15.61 18.65
C LYS A 318 -1.59 16.13 17.24
N GLU A 319 -0.62 16.79 16.60
CA GLU A 319 -0.81 17.37 15.26
C GLU A 319 -1.02 16.26 14.20
N TRP A 320 -0.21 15.19 14.25
CA TRP A 320 -0.33 14.07 13.33
C TRP A 320 -1.70 13.38 13.41
N TYR A 321 -2.15 13.07 14.61
CA TYR A 321 -3.45 12.39 14.77
C TYR A 321 -4.65 13.33 14.62
N SER A 322 -4.47 14.64 14.77
CA SER A 322 -5.48 15.63 14.39
C SER A 322 -5.68 15.67 12.88
N LEU A 323 -4.58 15.52 12.11
CA LEU A 323 -4.63 15.48 10.65
C LEU A 323 -5.23 14.18 10.11
N LEU A 324 -4.73 13.03 10.55
CA LEU A 324 -5.08 11.73 9.97
C LEU A 324 -6.27 11.03 10.64
N GLY A 325 -6.85 11.60 11.69
CA GLY A 325 -8.12 11.13 12.28
C GLY A 325 -8.09 9.70 12.80
N GLU A 326 -9.25 9.04 12.80
CA GLU A 326 -9.55 7.80 13.50
C GLU A 326 -8.69 6.58 13.16
N VAL A 327 -8.18 5.91 14.21
CA VAL A 327 -7.38 4.69 14.12
C VAL A 327 -8.22 3.48 14.51
N ASP A 328 -9.07 2.98 13.63
CA ASP A 328 -9.60 1.62 13.77
C ASP A 328 -8.76 0.63 12.95
N ARG A 329 -8.36 -0.50 13.56
CA ARG A 329 -7.59 -1.54 12.86
C ARG A 329 -8.38 -2.13 11.72
N ILE A 330 -7.88 -1.93 10.50
CA ILE A 330 -8.04 -2.93 9.46
C ILE A 330 -6.77 -3.76 9.47
N GLY A 331 -6.84 -4.96 10.04
CA GLY A 331 -5.78 -5.93 9.88
C GLY A 331 -5.70 -6.32 8.41
N PHE A 332 -4.75 -5.75 7.68
CA PHE A 332 -4.35 -6.32 6.41
C PHE A 332 -3.48 -7.52 6.74
N SER A 333 -4.04 -8.71 6.58
CA SER A 333 -3.24 -9.91 6.49
C SER A 333 -2.41 -9.77 5.23
N THR A 334 -1.18 -9.32 5.38
CA THR A 334 -0.10 -9.79 4.55
C THR A 334 0.23 -11.19 5.07
N ALA A 335 -0.70 -12.14 4.95
CA ALA A 335 -0.27 -13.49 4.79
C ALA A 335 0.53 -13.43 3.49
N PRO A 336 1.86 -13.68 3.49
CA PRO A 336 2.51 -14.00 2.26
C PRO A 336 1.64 -15.14 1.72
N VAL A 337 1.21 -15.05 0.46
CA VAL A 337 1.03 -16.27 -0.31
C VAL A 337 2.33 -17.00 -0.03
N GLU A 338 2.29 -18.12 0.67
CA GLU A 338 3.44 -18.98 0.81
C GLU A 338 3.72 -19.54 -0.57
N VAL A 339 4.33 -18.69 -1.39
CA VAL A 339 5.10 -19.17 -2.52
C VAL A 339 6.15 -20.04 -1.85
N GLY A 340 6.05 -21.33 -2.03
CA GLY A 340 6.85 -22.31 -1.33
C GLY A 340 8.32 -21.89 -1.39
N PHE A 341 9.08 -22.17 -0.36
CA PHE A 341 10.50 -21.78 -0.33
C PHE A 341 11.20 -22.16 -1.64
N PHE A 342 10.87 -23.32 -2.20
CA PHE A 342 11.45 -23.81 -3.44
C PHE A 342 10.98 -23.03 -4.68
N ASP A 343 9.70 -22.62 -4.74
CA ASP A 343 9.19 -21.83 -5.86
C ASP A 343 9.88 -20.46 -5.96
N LYS A 344 10.17 -19.84 -4.79
CA LYS A 344 10.99 -18.62 -4.75
C LYS A 344 12.41 -18.84 -5.26
N GLN A 345 13.02 -20.00 -4.94
CA GLN A 345 14.36 -20.34 -5.43
C GLN A 345 14.34 -20.62 -6.93
N TYR A 346 13.35 -21.37 -7.44
CA TYR A 346 13.19 -21.61 -8.86
C TYR A 346 12.98 -20.32 -9.65
N LYS A 347 12.11 -19.44 -9.14
CA LYS A 347 11.89 -18.14 -9.76
C LYS A 347 13.17 -17.30 -9.79
N TRP A 348 13.90 -17.22 -8.67
CA TRP A 348 15.15 -16.47 -8.60
C TRP A 348 16.22 -17.03 -9.55
N ILE A 349 16.39 -18.36 -9.64
CA ILE A 349 17.32 -19.01 -10.58
C ILE A 349 16.93 -18.66 -12.02
N ASN A 350 15.63 -18.75 -12.35
CA ASN A 350 15.17 -18.46 -13.70
C ASN A 350 15.42 -17.00 -14.10
N GLU A 351 15.18 -16.06 -13.20
CA GLU A 351 15.31 -14.62 -13.47
C GLU A 351 16.77 -14.11 -13.44
N ASN A 352 17.63 -14.69 -12.59
CA ASN A 352 18.96 -14.14 -12.31
C ASN A 352 20.13 -15.04 -12.73
N VAL A 353 19.91 -16.35 -12.88
CA VAL A 353 20.98 -17.31 -13.12
C VAL A 353 20.88 -17.99 -14.49
N SER A 354 19.67 -18.26 -14.98
CA SER A 354 19.46 -19.05 -16.20
C SER A 354 20.15 -18.45 -17.44
N GLY A 355 20.07 -17.12 -17.62
CA GLY A 355 20.74 -16.44 -18.73
C GLY A 355 22.26 -16.58 -18.71
N VAL A 356 22.87 -16.35 -17.55
CA VAL A 356 24.33 -16.47 -17.38
C VAL A 356 24.78 -17.92 -17.53
N THR A 357 24.04 -18.87 -16.96
CA THR A 357 24.39 -20.30 -17.11
C THR A 357 24.28 -20.79 -18.54
N THR A 358 23.31 -20.28 -19.32
CA THR A 358 23.17 -20.59 -20.75
C THR A 358 24.38 -20.07 -21.53
N VAL A 359 24.85 -18.85 -21.26
CA VAL A 359 26.05 -18.29 -21.89
C VAL A 359 27.28 -19.12 -21.54
N LEU A 360 27.48 -19.44 -20.25
CA LEU A 360 28.62 -20.27 -19.81
C LEU A 360 28.57 -21.67 -20.39
N LYS A 361 27.38 -22.29 -20.47
CA LYS A 361 27.21 -23.61 -21.09
C LYS A 361 27.57 -23.61 -22.58
N THR A 362 27.19 -22.56 -23.30
CA THR A 362 27.55 -22.38 -24.71
C THR A 362 29.06 -22.21 -24.85
N TRP A 363 29.70 -21.42 -23.99
CA TRP A 363 31.14 -21.26 -23.95
C TRP A 363 31.87 -22.58 -23.68
N GLU A 364 31.44 -23.39 -22.71
CA GLU A 364 31.99 -24.69 -22.42
C GLU A 364 31.87 -25.66 -23.61
N ASN A 365 30.80 -25.61 -24.38
CA ASN A 365 30.62 -26.40 -25.61
C ASN A 365 31.63 -25.99 -26.71
N ILE A 366 32.01 -24.71 -26.74
CA ILE A 366 33.02 -24.21 -27.71
C ILE A 366 34.43 -24.57 -27.27
N THR A 367 34.74 -24.48 -25.98
CA THR A 367 36.09 -24.63 -25.44
C THR A 367 36.43 -26.05 -24.98
N GLY A 368 35.42 -26.90 -24.80
CA GLY A 368 35.60 -28.25 -24.23
C GLY A 368 35.79 -28.25 -22.70
N GLU A 369 35.57 -27.11 -22.02
CA GLU A 369 35.61 -27.02 -20.56
C GLU A 369 34.34 -27.59 -19.92
N HIS A 370 34.41 -27.99 -18.62
CA HIS A 370 33.27 -28.57 -17.87
C HIS A 370 33.26 -28.11 -16.41
N LYS A 371 33.33 -26.79 -16.15
CA LYS A 371 33.38 -26.18 -14.81
C LYS A 371 31.98 -25.90 -14.25
N LEU A 372 31.02 -25.58 -15.14
CA LEU A 372 29.68 -25.12 -14.76
C LEU A 372 28.93 -26.15 -13.92
N LYS A 373 29.01 -27.44 -14.31
CA LYS A 373 28.37 -28.53 -13.57
C LYS A 373 28.83 -28.57 -12.10
N LYS A 374 30.14 -28.43 -11.88
CA LYS A 374 30.74 -28.43 -10.52
C LYS A 374 30.22 -27.21 -9.70
N ILE A 375 30.19 -26.03 -10.31
CA ILE A 375 29.72 -24.81 -9.64
C ILE A 375 28.26 -24.93 -9.24
N LEU A 376 27.40 -25.49 -10.10
CA LEU A 376 25.95 -25.53 -9.85
C LEU A 376 25.51 -26.68 -8.92
N PHE A 377 26.20 -27.81 -8.91
CA PHE A 377 25.70 -29.04 -8.27
C PHE A 377 26.58 -29.57 -7.14
N GLU A 378 27.78 -29.02 -6.95
CA GLU A 378 28.69 -29.43 -5.88
C GLU A 378 28.83 -28.34 -4.78
N GLY A 379 27.87 -27.43 -4.69
CA GLY A 379 27.84 -26.38 -3.66
C GLY A 379 27.44 -26.92 -2.26
N ASN A 380 27.97 -26.31 -1.23
CA ASN A 380 27.60 -26.65 0.15
C ASN A 380 26.22 -26.09 0.55
N ILE A 381 25.37 -26.91 1.17
CA ILE A 381 24.08 -26.51 1.70
C ILE A 381 24.30 -25.99 3.14
N SER A 382 23.88 -24.75 3.42
CA SER A 382 23.97 -24.20 4.77
C SER A 382 23.01 -24.94 5.74
N GLU A 383 23.35 -24.98 7.02
CA GLU A 383 22.50 -25.61 8.06
C GLU A 383 21.06 -25.06 8.05
N LYS A 384 20.89 -23.75 7.84
CA LYS A 384 19.59 -23.11 7.72
C LYS A 384 18.76 -23.66 6.55
N ASN A 385 19.40 -23.92 5.42
CA ASN A 385 18.73 -24.47 4.23
C ASN A 385 18.47 -25.98 4.39
N TRP A 386 19.32 -26.72 5.09
CA TRP A 386 19.06 -28.10 5.47
C TRP A 386 17.80 -28.23 6.34
N LYS A 387 17.64 -27.38 7.35
CA LYS A 387 16.41 -27.35 8.18
C LYS A 387 15.14 -27.10 7.38
N LYS A 388 15.21 -26.18 6.39
CA LYS A 388 14.05 -25.90 5.52
C LYS A 388 13.73 -27.07 4.57
N LEU A 389 14.75 -27.74 4.04
CA LEU A 389 14.58 -28.90 3.20
C LEU A 389 13.91 -30.05 3.98
N GLU A 390 14.36 -30.29 5.20
CA GLU A 390 13.79 -31.33 6.06
C GLU A 390 12.33 -31.03 6.43
N GLN A 391 12.03 -29.78 6.78
CA GLN A 391 10.64 -29.35 7.03
C GLN A 391 9.74 -29.58 5.82
N ALA A 392 10.16 -29.17 4.63
CA ALA A 392 9.39 -29.35 3.42
C ALA A 392 9.22 -30.83 3.04
N ARG A 393 10.21 -31.69 3.34
CA ARG A 393 10.10 -33.13 3.16
C ARG A 393 9.01 -33.73 4.05
N VAL A 394 9.00 -33.35 5.32
CA VAL A 394 8.00 -33.83 6.31
C VAL A 394 6.58 -33.37 5.89
N ASP A 395 6.44 -32.12 5.45
CA ASP A 395 5.14 -31.58 5.01
C ASP A 395 4.65 -32.30 3.74
N TYR A 396 5.54 -32.58 2.80
CA TYR A 396 5.21 -33.35 1.58
C TYR A 396 4.79 -34.78 1.89
N GLU A 397 5.51 -35.49 2.77
CA GLU A 397 5.18 -36.85 3.19
C GLU A 397 3.83 -36.95 3.93
N LYS A 398 3.49 -35.93 4.75
CA LYS A 398 2.19 -35.84 5.41
C LYS A 398 1.05 -35.65 4.42
N ASN A 399 1.21 -34.78 3.42
CA ASN A 399 0.21 -34.53 2.40
C ASN A 399 -0.05 -35.77 1.52
N LEU A 400 1.00 -36.55 1.19
CA LEU A 400 0.85 -37.81 0.47
C LEU A 400 0.07 -38.90 1.26
N GLN A 401 0.04 -38.81 2.59
CA GLN A 401 -0.75 -39.72 3.43
C GLN A 401 -2.23 -39.33 3.49
N VAL A 402 -2.55 -38.05 3.33
CA VAL A 402 -3.95 -37.54 3.34
C VAL A 402 -4.68 -37.89 2.05
N ASP A 403 -3.99 -37.91 0.89
CA ASP A 403 -4.57 -38.26 -0.42
C ASP A 403 -4.80 -39.78 -0.62
N ARG A 404 -4.55 -40.61 0.40
CA ARG A 404 -4.75 -42.08 0.35
C ARG A 404 -5.93 -42.58 1.16
N TYR A 405 -6.73 -41.69 1.71
CA TYR A 405 -8.02 -41.99 2.39
C TYR A 405 -9.12 -41.16 1.72
#